data_6b5a2cd54b75479ca7c1850863b38554
#
_entry.id   6b5a2cd54b75479ca7c1850863b38554
#
_cell.length_a   1.000
_cell.length_b   1.000
_cell.length_c   1.000
_cell.angle_alpha   90.00
_cell.angle_beta   90.00
_cell.angle_gamma   90.00
#
_symmetry.space_group_name_H-M   'P 1'
#
loop_
_entity.id
_entity.type
_entity.pdbx_description
1 polymer ?
#
loop_
_entity_poly.entity_id
_entity_poly.type
_entity_poly.pdbx_seq_one_letter_code
_entity_poly.pdbx_strand_id
1 'polypeptide(L)'
;MQNSNHAMKIIVVFSFIISFGYFNSIHAQQNSVELALHKFTTDAVNEFAAISFCAIDLASGDVIAEHNSKMALAPASIIKLFSTATAFEEMGAYHRPVTRIYHDGIIDSLGVLHGNLWIRGGGDPTLGSRFFEREENIRNFLYGWVDTLQKIGITKILGNIISDGSEFGYSGAPDGWTWGDMGNYYGSGPSGIVLFDNMTYLSFETGKSVGNQTIISCIDPYIHNLTFRNEVKSGNVTGDNAYAFGAPFLFDRLIKGTLPLNHADFKVKVSIPDPEIALAHELNYELTSAGIEVEGLAIGQRQAAHEIDYKKKILVYTHKGESIANIA
;
A
#
# COMPACT_ATOMS: atom_id res chain seq x y z
N MET A 1 65.53 -33.61 -22.13
CA MET A 1 64.21 -33.46 -22.80
C MET A 1 63.08 -34.39 -22.27
N GLN A 2 63.27 -35.09 -21.15
CA GLN A 2 62.27 -36.06 -20.64
C GLN A 2 61.36 -35.52 -19.47
N ASN A 3 61.77 -34.38 -18.86
CA ASN A 3 60.99 -33.86 -17.69
C ASN A 3 59.87 -32.90 -18.04
N SER A 4 59.75 -32.37 -19.28
CA SER A 4 58.67 -31.46 -19.65
C SER A 4 57.34 -32.15 -19.94
N ASN A 5 57.35 -33.40 -20.37
CA ASN A 5 56.18 -34.18 -20.72
C ASN A 5 55.37 -34.69 -19.49
N HIS A 6 56.01 -34.84 -18.32
CA HIS A 6 55.31 -35.28 -17.10
C HIS A 6 54.57 -34.15 -16.42
N ALA A 7 55.13 -32.93 -16.37
CA ALA A 7 54.47 -31.75 -15.80
C ALA A 7 53.22 -31.34 -16.60
N MET A 8 53.34 -31.42 -17.95
CA MET A 8 52.20 -31.09 -18.83
C MET A 8 51.02 -32.10 -18.71
N LYS A 9 51.34 -33.40 -18.53
CA LYS A 9 50.32 -34.43 -18.31
C LYS A 9 49.60 -34.27 -16.95
N ILE A 10 50.31 -33.87 -15.89
CA ILE A 10 49.74 -33.65 -14.56
C ILE A 10 48.83 -32.41 -14.58
N ILE A 11 49.22 -31.31 -15.25
CA ILE A 11 48.39 -30.09 -15.38
C ILE A 11 47.08 -30.37 -16.15
N VAL A 12 47.15 -31.15 -17.25
CA VAL A 12 45.95 -31.51 -18.02
C VAL A 12 45.01 -32.41 -17.23
N VAL A 13 45.52 -33.36 -16.44
CA VAL A 13 44.69 -34.22 -15.58
C VAL A 13 44.08 -33.44 -14.43
N PHE A 14 44.81 -32.50 -13.82
CA PHE A 14 44.26 -31.64 -12.78
C PHE A 14 43.20 -30.67 -13.31
N SER A 15 43.38 -30.07 -14.48
CA SER A 15 42.38 -29.24 -15.14
C SER A 15 41.12 -30.02 -15.51
N PHE A 16 41.24 -31.28 -15.92
CA PHE A 16 40.10 -32.16 -16.19
C PHE A 16 39.36 -32.59 -14.93
N ILE A 17 40.03 -32.81 -13.80
CA ILE A 17 39.40 -33.14 -12.52
C ILE A 17 38.66 -31.93 -11.94
N ILE A 18 39.21 -30.72 -12.05
CA ILE A 18 38.56 -29.49 -11.60
C ILE A 18 37.31 -29.19 -12.44
N SER A 19 37.38 -29.30 -13.77
CA SER A 19 36.21 -29.11 -14.64
C SER A 19 35.14 -30.18 -14.42
N PHE A 20 35.52 -31.46 -14.19
CA PHE A 20 34.54 -32.52 -13.85
C PHE A 20 33.90 -32.33 -12.45
N GLY A 21 34.63 -31.79 -11.48
CA GLY A 21 34.11 -31.46 -10.16
C GLY A 21 33.07 -30.34 -10.18
N TYR A 22 33.28 -29.31 -10.97
CA TYR A 22 32.31 -28.24 -11.15
C TYR A 22 31.05 -28.69 -11.90
N PHE A 23 31.17 -29.49 -12.96
CA PHE A 23 30.01 -30.06 -13.66
C PHE A 23 29.17 -30.99 -12.77
N ASN A 24 29.78 -31.80 -11.92
CA ASN A 24 29.06 -32.68 -11.02
C ASN A 24 28.31 -31.88 -9.90
N SER A 25 28.84 -30.74 -9.44
CA SER A 25 28.19 -29.91 -8.41
C SER A 25 26.94 -29.24 -8.95
N ILE A 26 26.96 -28.76 -10.20
CA ILE A 26 25.81 -28.14 -10.85
C ILE A 26 24.72 -29.18 -11.10
N HIS A 27 25.04 -30.36 -11.58
CA HIS A 27 24.11 -31.45 -11.81
C HIS A 27 23.49 -31.99 -10.50
N ALA A 28 24.28 -32.05 -9.42
CA ALA A 28 23.74 -32.48 -8.10
C ALA A 28 22.77 -31.51 -7.51
N GLN A 29 22.95 -30.20 -7.72
CA GLN A 29 22.02 -29.17 -7.27
C GLN A 29 20.73 -29.14 -8.11
N GLN A 30 20.83 -29.32 -9.41
CA GLN A 30 19.71 -29.43 -10.34
C GLN A 30 18.82 -30.63 -9.98
N ASN A 31 19.40 -31.79 -9.74
CA ASN A 31 18.67 -32.98 -9.30
C ASN A 31 17.95 -32.80 -7.96
N SER A 32 18.49 -31.98 -7.05
CA SER A 32 17.86 -31.76 -5.74
C SER A 32 16.58 -30.91 -5.84
N VAL A 33 16.55 -29.92 -6.71
CA VAL A 33 15.37 -29.07 -6.96
C VAL A 33 14.26 -29.86 -7.66
N GLU A 34 14.61 -30.60 -8.71
CA GLU A 34 13.68 -31.48 -9.43
C GLU A 34 13.07 -32.55 -8.50
N LEU A 35 13.91 -33.18 -7.66
CA LEU A 35 13.43 -34.18 -6.70
C LEU A 35 12.48 -33.57 -5.65
N ALA A 36 12.81 -32.39 -5.14
CA ALA A 36 11.95 -31.67 -4.19
C ALA A 36 10.60 -31.27 -4.85
N LEU A 37 10.66 -30.77 -6.09
CA LEU A 37 9.48 -30.43 -6.86
C LEU A 37 8.60 -31.66 -7.13
N HIS A 38 9.20 -32.77 -7.56
CA HIS A 38 8.49 -34.02 -7.78
C HIS A 38 7.79 -34.51 -6.50
N LYS A 39 8.52 -34.53 -5.37
CA LYS A 39 7.96 -34.92 -4.09
C LYS A 39 6.78 -34.01 -3.69
N PHE A 40 6.91 -32.70 -3.89
CA PHE A 40 5.86 -31.72 -3.58
C PHE A 40 4.61 -31.93 -4.46
N THR A 41 4.79 -32.08 -5.78
CA THR A 41 3.68 -32.22 -6.72
C THR A 41 2.99 -33.58 -6.66
N THR A 42 3.64 -34.61 -6.13
CA THR A 42 3.08 -35.96 -5.97
C THR A 42 2.58 -36.25 -4.52
N ASP A 43 2.70 -35.29 -3.59
CA ASP A 43 2.14 -35.42 -2.26
C ASP A 43 0.61 -35.51 -2.32
N ALA A 44 0.03 -36.43 -1.58
CA ALA A 44 -1.43 -36.65 -1.54
C ALA A 44 -2.22 -35.39 -1.10
N VAL A 45 -1.61 -34.52 -0.31
CA VAL A 45 -2.18 -33.20 0.07
C VAL A 45 -2.41 -32.32 -1.15
N ASN A 46 -1.60 -32.48 -2.18
CA ASN A 46 -1.64 -31.67 -3.39
C ASN A 46 -2.35 -32.33 -4.58
N GLU A 47 -3.01 -33.48 -4.38
CA GLU A 47 -3.64 -34.28 -5.45
C GLU A 47 -4.58 -33.44 -6.35
N PHE A 48 -5.33 -32.50 -5.75
CA PHE A 48 -6.28 -31.65 -6.47
C PHE A 48 -5.81 -30.19 -6.63
N ALA A 49 -4.54 -29.91 -6.30
CA ALA A 49 -4.00 -28.56 -6.42
C ALA A 49 -3.58 -28.24 -7.86
N ALA A 50 -3.89 -27.03 -8.34
CA ALA A 50 -3.31 -26.49 -9.55
C ALA A 50 -1.94 -25.88 -9.19
N ILE A 51 -0.86 -26.48 -9.70
CA ILE A 51 0.52 -26.10 -9.39
C ILE A 51 1.23 -25.71 -10.69
N SER A 52 1.84 -24.53 -10.69
CA SER A 52 2.76 -24.08 -11.73
C SER A 52 4.09 -23.64 -11.05
N PHE A 53 5.20 -24.12 -11.56
CA PHE A 53 6.52 -23.81 -11.03
C PHE A 53 7.53 -23.70 -12.17
N CYS A 54 8.42 -22.73 -12.08
CA CYS A 54 9.58 -22.58 -12.95
C CYS A 54 10.73 -21.96 -12.16
N ALA A 55 11.87 -22.62 -12.15
CA ALA A 55 13.12 -22.10 -11.60
C ALA A 55 14.15 -22.01 -12.72
N ILE A 56 14.81 -20.86 -12.83
CA ILE A 56 15.84 -20.58 -13.82
C ILE A 56 17.13 -20.16 -13.15
N ASP A 57 18.25 -20.52 -13.73
CA ASP A 57 19.55 -19.97 -13.38
C ASP A 57 19.66 -18.55 -13.95
N LEU A 58 19.89 -17.56 -13.10
CA LEU A 58 19.93 -16.15 -13.52
C LEU A 58 21.17 -15.80 -14.35
N ALA A 59 22.24 -16.58 -14.24
CA ALA A 59 23.48 -16.32 -14.99
C ALA A 59 23.44 -16.91 -16.40
N SER A 60 22.91 -18.13 -16.56
CA SER A 60 22.81 -18.82 -17.84
C SER A 60 21.46 -18.66 -18.55
N GLY A 61 20.38 -18.42 -17.79
CA GLY A 61 19.00 -18.44 -18.27
C GLY A 61 18.43 -19.87 -18.42
N ASP A 62 19.17 -20.91 -18.01
CA ASP A 62 18.72 -22.28 -18.13
C ASP A 62 17.63 -22.61 -17.11
N VAL A 63 16.65 -23.43 -17.52
CA VAL A 63 15.62 -23.94 -16.61
C VAL A 63 16.25 -25.03 -15.72
N ILE A 64 16.24 -24.80 -14.42
CA ILE A 64 16.71 -25.73 -13.39
C ILE A 64 15.66 -26.81 -13.13
N ALA A 65 14.40 -26.40 -12.97
CA ALA A 65 13.26 -27.29 -12.78
C ALA A 65 11.96 -26.58 -13.18
N GLU A 66 11.02 -27.34 -13.73
CA GLU A 66 9.69 -26.81 -14.07
C GLU A 66 8.58 -27.85 -13.88
N HIS A 67 7.39 -27.33 -13.57
CA HIS A 67 6.14 -28.11 -13.53
C HIS A 67 5.00 -27.23 -14.01
N ASN A 68 4.32 -27.64 -15.08
CA ASN A 68 3.22 -26.85 -15.66
C ASN A 68 3.56 -25.36 -15.85
N SER A 69 4.80 -25.03 -16.20
CA SER A 69 5.32 -23.65 -16.23
C SER A 69 4.55 -22.70 -17.14
N LYS A 70 3.79 -23.25 -18.11
CA LYS A 70 2.94 -22.49 -19.05
C LYS A 70 1.46 -22.40 -18.59
N MET A 71 1.12 -22.96 -17.43
CA MET A 71 -0.24 -22.88 -16.91
C MET A 71 -0.54 -21.47 -16.41
N ALA A 72 -1.62 -20.87 -16.89
CA ALA A 72 -2.08 -19.58 -16.42
C ALA A 72 -2.82 -19.74 -15.08
N LEU A 73 -2.26 -19.19 -14.03
CA LEU A 73 -2.84 -19.13 -12.68
C LEU A 73 -2.95 -17.67 -12.22
N ALA A 74 -3.86 -17.41 -11.28
CA ALA A 74 -3.93 -16.11 -10.63
C ALA A 74 -2.64 -15.84 -9.85
N PRO A 75 -1.87 -14.77 -10.16
CA PRO A 75 -0.53 -14.58 -9.59
C PRO A 75 -0.55 -14.11 -8.14
N ALA A 76 -1.70 -13.66 -7.64
CA ALA A 76 -1.81 -13.00 -6.33
C ALA A 76 -0.70 -11.94 -6.18
N SER A 77 -0.06 -11.85 -5.02
CA SER A 77 0.99 -10.84 -4.75
C SER A 77 2.29 -11.00 -5.55
N ILE A 78 2.48 -12.10 -6.28
CA ILE A 78 3.65 -12.25 -7.18
C ILE A 78 3.62 -11.20 -8.29
N ILE A 79 2.43 -10.71 -8.69
CA ILE A 79 2.29 -9.62 -9.68
C ILE A 79 3.05 -8.34 -9.26
N LYS A 80 3.28 -8.12 -7.95
CA LYS A 80 4.02 -6.96 -7.45
C LYS A 80 5.47 -6.92 -7.95
N LEU A 81 6.08 -8.06 -8.22
CA LEU A 81 7.43 -8.11 -8.81
C LEU A 81 7.44 -7.46 -10.19
N PHE A 82 6.41 -7.69 -10.99
CA PHE A 82 6.29 -7.09 -12.33
C PHE A 82 5.99 -5.59 -12.24
N SER A 83 5.03 -5.18 -11.41
CA SER A 83 4.70 -3.75 -11.26
C SER A 83 5.86 -2.95 -10.67
N THR A 84 6.59 -3.52 -9.70
CA THR A 84 7.79 -2.90 -9.13
C THR A 84 8.92 -2.80 -10.15
N ALA A 85 9.22 -3.88 -10.88
CA ALA A 85 10.24 -3.86 -11.93
C ALA A 85 9.91 -2.84 -13.03
N THR A 86 8.63 -2.77 -13.45
CA THR A 86 8.18 -1.76 -14.40
C THR A 86 8.35 -0.34 -13.87
N ALA A 87 8.02 -0.10 -12.59
CA ALA A 87 8.22 1.20 -11.98
C ALA A 87 9.70 1.60 -11.94
N PHE A 88 10.61 0.67 -11.65
CA PHE A 88 12.05 0.92 -11.71
C PHE A 88 12.53 1.26 -13.13
N GLU A 89 12.05 0.55 -14.14
CA GLU A 89 12.46 0.73 -15.53
C GLU A 89 11.93 2.06 -16.11
N GLU A 90 10.64 2.35 -15.90
CA GLU A 90 9.97 3.48 -16.51
C GLU A 90 10.21 4.80 -15.76
N MET A 91 10.24 4.77 -14.44
CA MET A 91 10.34 5.95 -13.59
C MET A 91 11.73 6.16 -13.01
N GLY A 92 12.50 5.10 -12.87
CA GLY A 92 13.80 5.09 -12.21
C GLY A 92 13.74 4.96 -10.70
N ALA A 93 14.79 4.35 -10.11
CA ALA A 93 14.89 4.05 -8.68
C ALA A 93 14.74 5.28 -7.76
N TYR A 94 15.19 6.45 -8.22
CA TYR A 94 15.20 7.69 -7.44
C TYR A 94 13.99 8.59 -7.69
N HIS A 95 13.06 8.16 -8.54
CA HIS A 95 11.80 8.89 -8.71
C HIS A 95 11.05 8.96 -7.39
N ARG A 96 10.48 10.14 -7.09
CA ARG A 96 9.68 10.40 -5.89
C ARG A 96 8.30 10.88 -6.32
N PRO A 97 7.22 10.21 -5.94
CA PRO A 97 5.87 10.71 -6.17
C PRO A 97 5.69 12.05 -5.45
N VAL A 98 4.82 12.90 -5.97
CA VAL A 98 4.66 14.26 -5.45
C VAL A 98 3.20 14.57 -5.15
N THR A 99 2.97 15.22 -4.02
CA THR A 99 1.68 15.85 -3.69
C THR A 99 1.86 17.35 -3.71
N ARG A 100 0.96 18.09 -4.37
CA ARG A 100 1.07 19.53 -4.55
C ARG A 100 -0.09 20.26 -3.91
N ILE A 101 0.22 21.39 -3.26
CA ILE A 101 -0.77 22.28 -2.65
C ILE A 101 -0.85 23.53 -3.48
N TYR A 102 -2.08 23.94 -3.82
CA TYR A 102 -2.39 25.14 -4.59
C TYR A 102 -3.49 25.95 -3.90
N HIS A 103 -3.64 27.20 -4.31
CA HIS A 103 -4.87 27.97 -4.10
C HIS A 103 -5.35 28.58 -5.41
N ASP A 104 -6.64 28.90 -5.49
CA ASP A 104 -7.27 29.47 -6.70
C ASP A 104 -7.80 30.90 -6.49
N GLY A 105 -7.49 31.53 -5.36
CA GLY A 105 -7.96 32.87 -5.03
C GLY A 105 -6.83 33.85 -4.71
N ILE A 106 -7.22 34.99 -4.16
CA ILE A 106 -6.33 36.06 -3.74
C ILE A 106 -6.19 36.03 -2.23
N ILE A 107 -4.96 36.17 -1.73
CA ILE A 107 -4.67 36.40 -0.31
C ILE A 107 -4.60 37.90 -0.10
N ASP A 108 -5.47 38.45 0.75
CA ASP A 108 -5.51 39.87 1.06
C ASP A 108 -4.45 40.29 2.11
N SER A 109 -4.41 41.59 2.41
CA SER A 109 -3.44 42.15 3.37
C SER A 109 -3.63 41.70 4.82
N LEU A 110 -4.75 41.05 5.14
CA LEU A 110 -5.04 40.47 6.46
C LEU A 110 -4.73 38.98 6.49
N GLY A 111 -4.29 38.42 5.38
CA GLY A 111 -3.99 36.99 5.24
C GLY A 111 -5.22 36.13 4.95
N VAL A 112 -6.33 36.73 4.52
CA VAL A 112 -7.53 35.98 4.17
C VAL A 112 -7.46 35.51 2.74
N LEU A 113 -7.53 34.19 2.52
CA LEU A 113 -7.63 33.57 1.20
C LEU A 113 -9.08 33.64 0.72
N HIS A 114 -9.35 34.49 -0.29
CA HIS A 114 -10.62 34.58 -1.00
C HIS A 114 -10.67 33.53 -2.13
N GLY A 115 -10.71 32.26 -1.78
CA GLY A 115 -10.66 31.13 -2.70
C GLY A 115 -10.51 29.81 -1.97
N ASN A 116 -10.27 28.73 -2.73
CA ASN A 116 -10.12 27.38 -2.21
C ASN A 116 -8.64 27.00 -2.06
N LEU A 117 -8.38 26.10 -1.12
CA LEU A 117 -7.13 25.38 -1.01
C LEU A 117 -7.28 24.02 -1.68
N TRP A 118 -6.34 23.66 -2.54
CA TRP A 118 -6.34 22.42 -3.31
C TRP A 118 -5.15 21.56 -2.99
N ILE A 119 -5.39 20.25 -2.81
CA ILE A 119 -4.33 19.25 -2.63
C ILE A 119 -4.41 18.28 -3.79
N ARG A 120 -3.44 18.28 -4.69
CA ARG A 120 -3.36 17.33 -5.80
C ARG A 120 -2.38 16.21 -5.46
N GLY A 121 -2.90 15.01 -5.30
CA GLY A 121 -2.10 13.80 -5.10
C GLY A 121 -1.55 13.26 -6.42
N GLY A 122 -0.31 12.80 -6.39
CA GLY A 122 0.36 12.12 -7.50
C GLY A 122 0.75 10.68 -7.15
N GLY A 123 -0.06 10.02 -6.32
CA GLY A 123 0.15 8.61 -5.98
C GLY A 123 1.25 8.34 -4.96
N ASP A 124 1.54 9.30 -4.09
CA ASP A 124 2.49 9.10 -3.00
C ASP A 124 1.91 8.16 -1.93
N PRO A 125 2.44 6.93 -1.76
CA PRO A 125 1.92 5.99 -0.77
C PRO A 125 2.47 6.26 0.64
N THR A 126 3.31 7.28 0.83
CA THR A 126 4.06 7.48 2.08
C THR A 126 3.47 8.56 2.99
N LEU A 127 2.36 9.21 2.59
CA LEU A 127 1.70 10.22 3.41
C LEU A 127 1.11 9.61 4.70
N GLY A 128 1.81 9.83 5.81
CA GLY A 128 1.44 9.28 7.11
C GLY A 128 1.51 7.77 7.21
N SER A 129 2.33 7.14 6.38
CA SER A 129 2.50 5.69 6.37
C SER A 129 3.27 5.21 7.59
N ARG A 130 2.69 4.20 8.27
CA ARG A 130 3.33 3.52 9.41
C ARG A 130 4.50 2.62 9.04
N PHE A 131 4.73 2.41 7.75
CA PHE A 131 5.93 1.71 7.26
C PHE A 131 7.15 2.62 7.20
N PHE A 132 6.94 3.94 7.11
CA PHE A 132 8.00 4.95 6.99
C PHE A 132 8.11 5.83 8.22
N GLU A 133 7.03 6.01 8.97
CA GLU A 133 6.97 6.89 10.14
C GLU A 133 6.60 6.11 11.40
N ARG A 134 7.02 6.64 12.57
CA ARG A 134 6.53 6.16 13.85
C ARG A 134 5.09 6.63 14.06
N GLU A 135 4.33 5.90 14.86
CA GLU A 135 2.92 6.18 15.15
C GLU A 135 2.67 7.65 15.57
N GLU A 136 3.53 8.19 16.41
CA GLU A 136 3.45 9.58 16.87
C GLU A 136 3.72 10.62 15.78
N ASN A 137 4.31 10.23 14.65
CA ASN A 137 4.79 11.10 13.58
C ASN A 137 3.97 11.02 12.28
N ILE A 138 2.94 10.19 12.23
CA ILE A 138 2.16 9.97 11.00
C ILE A 138 1.48 11.24 10.44
N ARG A 139 1.36 12.30 11.25
CA ARG A 139 0.82 13.62 10.86
C ARG A 139 1.87 14.69 10.59
N ASN A 140 3.17 14.38 10.69
CA ASN A 140 4.25 15.37 10.52
C ASN A 140 4.19 16.07 9.15
N PHE A 141 3.79 15.37 8.11
CA PHE A 141 3.64 15.96 6.78
C PHE A 141 2.56 17.07 6.78
N LEU A 142 1.46 16.90 7.49
CA LEU A 142 0.40 17.92 7.64
C LEU A 142 0.91 19.14 8.40
N TYR A 143 1.68 18.95 9.47
CA TYR A 143 2.27 20.06 10.22
C TYR A 143 3.21 20.89 9.34
N GLY A 144 3.99 20.23 8.47
CA GLY A 144 4.84 20.92 7.49
C GLY A 144 4.04 21.72 6.44
N TRP A 145 2.88 21.21 6.06
CA TRP A 145 1.97 21.92 5.13
C TRP A 145 1.34 23.13 5.80
N VAL A 146 0.83 22.98 7.03
CA VAL A 146 0.26 24.07 7.82
C VAL A 146 1.29 25.17 8.07
N ASP A 147 2.51 24.82 8.50
CA ASP A 147 3.62 25.77 8.68
C ASP A 147 3.93 26.56 7.40
N THR A 148 3.89 25.88 6.24
CA THR A 148 4.09 26.54 4.95
C THR A 148 2.98 27.55 4.64
N LEU A 149 1.71 27.19 4.90
CA LEU A 149 0.58 28.09 4.69
C LEU A 149 0.61 29.29 5.62
N GLN A 150 1.04 29.10 6.88
CA GLN A 150 1.27 30.21 7.81
C GLN A 150 2.41 31.14 7.34
N LYS A 151 3.51 30.58 6.83
CA LYS A 151 4.66 31.36 6.32
C LYS A 151 4.32 32.23 5.14
N ILE A 152 3.40 31.83 4.27
CA ILE A 152 2.90 32.67 3.18
C ILE A 152 1.82 33.65 3.63
N GLY A 153 1.50 33.68 4.93
CA GLY A 153 0.63 34.64 5.57
C GLY A 153 -0.86 34.29 5.57
N ILE A 154 -1.25 33.04 5.29
CA ILE A 154 -2.66 32.65 5.36
C ILE A 154 -3.06 32.53 6.84
N THR A 155 -4.10 33.31 7.21
CA THR A 155 -4.71 33.31 8.54
C THR A 155 -6.14 32.79 8.52
N LYS A 156 -6.79 32.82 7.35
CA LYS A 156 -8.19 32.39 7.15
C LYS A 156 -8.40 31.95 5.70
N ILE A 157 -9.25 30.96 5.48
CA ILE A 157 -9.67 30.44 4.17
C ILE A 157 -11.19 30.56 4.08
N LEU A 158 -11.71 31.34 3.12
CA LEU A 158 -13.15 31.51 2.90
C LEU A 158 -13.76 30.37 2.08
N GLY A 159 -12.97 29.77 1.19
CA GLY A 159 -13.39 28.66 0.33
C GLY A 159 -13.17 27.31 0.97
N ASN A 160 -13.25 26.28 0.13
CA ASN A 160 -13.16 24.88 0.52
C ASN A 160 -11.69 24.39 0.59
N ILE A 161 -11.47 23.33 1.35
CA ILE A 161 -10.28 22.47 1.22
C ILE A 161 -10.68 21.32 0.31
N ILE A 162 -10.03 21.23 -0.85
CA ILE A 162 -10.38 20.27 -1.89
C ILE A 162 -9.20 19.35 -2.15
N SER A 163 -9.41 18.07 -1.94
CA SER A 163 -8.42 17.03 -2.19
C SER A 163 -8.74 16.33 -3.51
N ASP A 164 -7.74 16.21 -4.39
CA ASP A 164 -7.85 15.67 -5.75
C ASP A 164 -6.96 14.45 -5.91
N GLY A 165 -7.57 13.27 -6.00
CA GLY A 165 -6.92 11.98 -6.24
C GLY A 165 -7.10 11.46 -7.67
N SER A 166 -7.47 12.31 -8.62
CA SER A 166 -7.86 11.93 -9.99
C SER A 166 -6.71 11.46 -10.88
N GLU A 167 -5.46 11.46 -10.40
CA GLU A 167 -4.27 11.11 -11.19
C GLU A 167 -4.40 9.74 -11.88
N PHE A 168 -5.07 8.76 -11.22
CA PHE A 168 -5.31 7.43 -11.76
C PHE A 168 -6.79 7.15 -12.07
N GLY A 169 -7.60 8.19 -12.14
CA GLY A 169 -9.06 8.07 -12.27
C GLY A 169 -9.74 7.67 -10.96
N TYR A 170 -11.02 7.31 -11.06
CA TYR A 170 -11.90 7.09 -9.89
C TYR A 170 -12.57 5.70 -9.90
N SER A 171 -11.93 4.67 -10.40
CA SER A 171 -12.53 3.33 -10.40
C SER A 171 -12.81 2.79 -8.98
N GLY A 172 -12.07 3.27 -7.99
CA GLY A 172 -12.23 2.87 -6.58
C GLY A 172 -11.83 1.45 -6.28
N ALA A 173 -12.13 0.51 -7.18
CA ALA A 173 -11.70 -0.88 -7.13
C ALA A 173 -11.60 -1.41 -8.55
N PRO A 174 -10.60 -2.24 -8.89
CA PRO A 174 -10.53 -2.93 -10.18
C PRO A 174 -11.70 -3.90 -10.36
N ASP A 175 -12.05 -4.16 -11.62
CA ASP A 175 -13.04 -5.19 -11.96
C ASP A 175 -12.61 -6.56 -11.42
N GLY A 176 -13.59 -7.32 -10.94
CA GLY A 176 -13.38 -8.67 -10.41
C GLY A 176 -12.98 -8.74 -8.93
N TRP A 177 -12.79 -7.62 -8.24
CA TRP A 177 -12.63 -7.65 -6.79
C TRP A 177 -13.91 -8.05 -6.11
N THR A 178 -13.80 -8.91 -5.09
CA THR A 178 -14.97 -9.41 -4.39
C THR A 178 -15.48 -8.41 -3.34
N TRP A 179 -16.79 -8.43 -3.11
CA TRP A 179 -17.42 -7.67 -2.04
C TRP A 179 -16.77 -7.90 -0.66
N GLY A 180 -16.31 -9.13 -0.41
CA GLY A 180 -15.67 -9.52 0.85
C GLY A 180 -14.30 -8.89 1.06
N ASP A 181 -13.67 -8.36 0.02
CA ASP A 181 -12.31 -7.81 0.09
C ASP A 181 -12.29 -6.29 0.28
N MET A 182 -13.20 -5.56 -0.38
CA MET A 182 -13.13 -4.10 -0.54
C MET A 182 -13.15 -3.32 0.78
N GLY A 183 -13.78 -3.84 1.83
CA GLY A 183 -13.82 -3.20 3.15
C GLY A 183 -12.58 -3.44 4.00
N ASN A 184 -11.74 -4.41 3.64
CA ASN A 184 -10.55 -4.78 4.40
C ASN A 184 -9.34 -3.98 3.92
N TYR A 185 -8.32 -3.84 4.76
CA TYR A 185 -7.14 -3.01 4.47
C TYR A 185 -6.44 -3.36 3.13
N TYR A 186 -6.44 -4.63 2.74
CA TYR A 186 -5.84 -5.09 1.48
C TYR A 186 -6.73 -4.83 0.25
N GLY A 187 -7.99 -4.44 0.45
CA GLY A 187 -8.96 -4.13 -0.59
C GLY A 187 -9.10 -2.64 -0.89
N SER A 188 -8.15 -1.80 -0.46
CA SER A 188 -8.12 -0.39 -0.85
C SER A 188 -7.73 -0.24 -2.32
N GLY A 189 -8.54 0.48 -3.09
CA GLY A 189 -8.31 0.73 -4.50
C GLY A 189 -7.22 1.77 -4.78
N PRO A 190 -6.77 1.88 -6.04
CA PRO A 190 -5.79 2.90 -6.43
C PRO A 190 -6.40 4.29 -6.37
N SER A 191 -5.61 5.26 -5.92
CA SER A 191 -5.98 6.67 -5.87
C SER A 191 -4.72 7.53 -6.04
N GLY A 192 -4.86 8.72 -6.60
CA GLY A 192 -3.80 9.73 -6.58
C GLY A 192 -3.45 10.20 -5.17
N ILE A 193 -4.36 10.02 -4.22
CA ILE A 193 -4.14 10.23 -2.79
C ILE A 193 -4.14 8.90 -2.06
N VAL A 194 -3.05 8.65 -1.33
CA VAL A 194 -2.93 7.54 -0.37
C VAL A 194 -2.60 8.16 0.97
N LEU A 195 -3.41 7.87 1.98
CA LEU A 195 -3.27 8.45 3.31
C LEU A 195 -3.30 7.34 4.36
N PHE A 196 -2.33 7.33 5.29
CA PHE A 196 -2.26 6.36 6.38
C PHE A 196 -2.33 4.90 5.88
N ASP A 197 -1.57 4.60 4.80
CA ASP A 197 -1.59 3.30 4.10
C ASP A 197 -2.97 2.91 3.54
N ASN A 198 -3.88 3.88 3.32
CA ASN A 198 -5.30 3.71 3.00
C ASN A 198 -6.03 2.78 3.98
N MET A 199 -5.59 2.73 5.23
CA MET A 199 -6.22 1.90 6.25
C MET A 199 -6.38 2.63 7.59
N THR A 200 -7.35 2.17 8.38
CA THR A 200 -7.51 2.53 9.78
C THR A 200 -7.64 1.27 10.64
N TYR A 201 -7.32 1.40 11.92
CA TYR A 201 -7.46 0.32 12.89
C TYR A 201 -8.73 0.48 13.68
N LEU A 202 -9.48 -0.60 13.82
CA LEU A 202 -10.59 -0.71 14.76
C LEU A 202 -10.09 -1.46 16.00
N SER A 203 -10.14 -0.82 17.15
CA SER A 203 -9.85 -1.46 18.43
C SER A 203 -11.12 -2.10 18.97
N PHE A 204 -11.05 -3.39 19.27
CA PHE A 204 -12.17 -4.16 19.80
C PHE A 204 -11.95 -4.59 21.25
N GLU A 205 -12.99 -4.38 22.05
CA GLU A 205 -13.13 -5.08 23.32
C GLU A 205 -13.91 -6.38 23.10
N THR A 206 -13.34 -7.53 23.51
CA THR A 206 -13.97 -8.83 23.34
C THR A 206 -14.36 -9.45 24.68
N GLY A 207 -15.45 -10.21 24.66
CA GLY A 207 -16.02 -10.82 25.85
C GLY A 207 -15.30 -12.10 26.31
N LYS A 208 -15.70 -12.59 27.49
CA LYS A 208 -15.11 -13.78 28.13
C LYS A 208 -15.67 -15.10 27.61
N SER A 209 -16.79 -15.08 26.91
CA SER A 209 -17.50 -16.27 26.44
C SER A 209 -17.73 -16.22 24.93
N VAL A 210 -17.70 -17.39 24.30
CA VAL A 210 -18.04 -17.54 22.87
C VAL A 210 -19.45 -17.00 22.60
N GLY A 211 -19.59 -16.23 21.55
CA GLY A 211 -20.85 -15.59 21.15
C GLY A 211 -21.13 -14.23 21.80
N ASN A 212 -20.32 -13.77 22.78
CA ASN A 212 -20.46 -12.44 23.30
C ASN A 212 -20.29 -11.39 22.19
N GLN A 213 -21.13 -10.33 22.24
CA GLN A 213 -20.97 -9.18 21.37
C GLN A 213 -19.66 -8.46 21.69
N THR A 214 -18.96 -8.01 20.65
CA THR A 214 -17.78 -7.15 20.80
C THR A 214 -18.15 -5.67 20.73
N ILE A 215 -17.28 -4.81 21.23
CA ILE A 215 -17.45 -3.35 21.19
C ILE A 215 -16.27 -2.77 20.38
N ILE A 216 -16.55 -1.88 19.43
CA ILE A 216 -15.54 -1.03 18.80
C ILE A 216 -15.30 0.13 19.74
N SER A 217 -14.14 0.18 20.39
CA SER A 217 -13.78 1.21 21.38
C SER A 217 -13.04 2.40 20.76
N CYS A 218 -12.32 2.18 19.64
CA CYS A 218 -11.55 3.23 18.98
C CYS A 218 -11.42 2.96 17.47
N ILE A 219 -11.30 4.04 16.70
CA ILE A 219 -10.93 4.07 15.27
C ILE A 219 -9.69 4.96 15.16
N ASP A 220 -8.56 4.41 14.70
CA ASP A 220 -7.29 5.12 14.63
C ASP A 220 -6.51 4.85 13.32
N PRO A 221 -6.20 5.88 12.51
CA PRO A 221 -6.68 7.26 12.66
C PRO A 221 -8.20 7.38 12.53
N TYR A 222 -8.79 8.34 13.22
CA TYR A 222 -10.21 8.64 13.08
C TYR A 222 -10.49 9.11 11.64
N ILE A 223 -11.48 8.50 11.00
CA ILE A 223 -11.93 8.88 9.66
C ILE A 223 -13.33 9.50 9.77
N HIS A 224 -13.43 10.74 9.32
CA HIS A 224 -14.67 11.50 9.40
C HIS A 224 -15.85 10.75 8.72
N ASN A 225 -16.98 10.67 9.40
CA ASN A 225 -18.19 9.96 8.98
C ASN A 225 -18.07 8.44 8.78
N LEU A 226 -16.93 7.81 9.05
CA LEU A 226 -16.82 6.36 8.96
C LEU A 226 -17.54 5.70 10.14
N THR A 227 -18.56 4.89 9.82
CA THR A 227 -19.38 4.18 10.78
C THR A 227 -19.43 2.69 10.52
N PHE A 228 -19.68 1.91 11.57
CA PHE A 228 -19.72 0.45 11.48
C PHE A 228 -20.95 -0.12 12.16
N ARG A 229 -21.71 -0.96 11.42
CA ARG A 229 -22.61 -1.92 12.02
C ARG A 229 -21.78 -3.12 12.48
N ASN A 230 -21.56 -3.24 13.79
CA ASN A 230 -20.75 -4.28 14.39
C ASN A 230 -21.55 -5.56 14.65
N GLU A 231 -21.27 -6.62 13.88
CA GLU A 231 -21.79 -7.98 14.05
C GLU A 231 -20.71 -8.99 14.46
N VAL A 232 -19.52 -8.52 14.89
CA VAL A 232 -18.42 -9.36 15.33
C VAL A 232 -18.73 -9.96 16.70
N LYS A 233 -18.42 -11.24 16.85
CA LYS A 233 -18.58 -11.98 18.12
C LYS A 233 -17.23 -12.44 18.66
N SER A 234 -17.17 -12.58 19.98
CA SER A 234 -16.06 -13.25 20.63
C SER A 234 -16.12 -14.73 20.33
N GLY A 235 -14.98 -15.35 19.99
CA GLY A 235 -14.89 -16.74 19.56
C GLY A 235 -13.65 -17.45 20.09
N ASN A 236 -13.69 -18.77 20.06
CA ASN A 236 -12.51 -19.58 20.39
C ASN A 236 -11.60 -19.71 19.18
N VAL A 237 -11.03 -18.55 18.79
CA VAL A 237 -10.11 -18.40 17.65
C VAL A 237 -8.82 -17.77 18.14
N THR A 238 -7.72 -17.94 17.38
CA THR A 238 -6.39 -17.43 17.78
C THR A 238 -5.99 -16.15 17.08
N GLY A 239 -6.78 -15.70 16.09
CA GLY A 239 -6.44 -14.53 15.28
C GLY A 239 -7.66 -13.78 14.77
N ASP A 240 -7.41 -12.83 13.89
CA ASP A 240 -8.43 -12.02 13.24
C ASP A 240 -9.20 -12.83 12.19
N ASN A 241 -10.47 -13.10 12.48
CA ASN A 241 -11.45 -13.65 11.56
C ASN A 241 -12.63 -12.67 11.36
N ALA A 242 -12.41 -11.38 11.57
CA ALA A 242 -13.38 -10.35 11.28
C ALA A 242 -13.11 -9.74 9.90
N TYR A 243 -14.19 -9.47 9.17
CA TYR A 243 -14.15 -8.90 7.83
C TYR A 243 -15.05 -7.68 7.76
N ALA A 244 -14.52 -6.59 7.22
CA ALA A 244 -15.30 -5.39 6.92
C ALA A 244 -15.85 -5.47 5.50
N PHE A 245 -17.11 -5.10 5.36
CA PHE A 245 -17.84 -5.08 4.09
C PHE A 245 -18.27 -3.65 3.80
N GLY A 246 -17.91 -3.15 2.64
CA GLY A 246 -18.26 -1.81 2.19
C GLY A 246 -17.58 -1.51 0.85
N ALA A 247 -18.28 -0.83 -0.03
CA ALA A 247 -17.71 -0.40 -1.31
C ALA A 247 -16.81 0.83 -1.12
N PRO A 248 -15.92 1.13 -2.09
CA PRO A 248 -15.27 2.42 -2.15
C PRO A 248 -16.29 3.57 -2.10
N PHE A 249 -15.89 4.67 -1.48
CA PHE A 249 -16.69 5.89 -1.30
C PHE A 249 -17.93 5.77 -0.39
N LEU A 250 -18.17 4.60 0.23
CA LEU A 250 -19.24 4.40 1.23
C LEU A 250 -18.67 4.37 2.63
N PHE A 251 -19.23 5.25 3.49
CA PHE A 251 -18.78 5.43 4.87
C PHE A 251 -19.52 4.56 5.88
N ASP A 252 -20.72 4.05 5.54
CA ASP A 252 -21.43 3.07 6.35
C ASP A 252 -20.96 1.67 5.98
N ARG A 253 -20.38 0.95 6.94
CA ARG A 253 -19.82 -0.37 6.73
C ARG A 253 -20.38 -1.40 7.70
N LEU A 254 -20.47 -2.62 7.23
CA LEU A 254 -20.74 -3.78 8.07
C LEU A 254 -19.42 -4.43 8.45
N ILE A 255 -19.23 -4.77 9.72
CA ILE A 255 -18.15 -5.65 10.14
C ILE A 255 -18.71 -6.87 10.87
N LYS A 256 -18.28 -8.08 10.48
CA LYS A 256 -18.73 -9.34 11.08
C LYS A 256 -17.65 -10.41 11.05
N GLY A 257 -17.83 -11.41 11.89
CA GLY A 257 -16.89 -12.51 12.05
C GLY A 257 -16.66 -12.82 13.52
N THR A 258 -15.46 -13.31 13.83
CA THR A 258 -15.10 -13.69 15.21
C THR A 258 -13.72 -13.19 15.57
N LEU A 259 -13.55 -12.76 16.82
CA LEU A 259 -12.27 -12.34 17.41
C LEU A 259 -11.98 -13.15 18.67
N PRO A 260 -10.70 -13.30 19.05
CA PRO A 260 -10.32 -14.04 20.26
C PRO A 260 -11.00 -13.50 21.53
N LEU A 261 -11.17 -14.38 22.53
CA LEU A 261 -11.76 -14.01 23.82
C LEU A 261 -10.80 -13.15 24.67
N ASN A 262 -11.37 -12.36 25.58
CA ASN A 262 -10.66 -11.64 26.66
C ASN A 262 -9.61 -10.60 26.19
N HIS A 263 -9.85 -9.88 25.12
CA HIS A 263 -9.02 -8.77 24.69
C HIS A 263 -9.69 -7.43 25.03
N ALA A 264 -8.90 -6.51 25.58
CA ALA A 264 -9.33 -5.13 25.83
C ALA A 264 -9.04 -4.20 24.63
N ASP A 265 -8.10 -4.60 23.76
CA ASP A 265 -7.70 -3.83 22.55
C ASP A 265 -7.21 -4.79 21.47
N PHE A 266 -8.14 -5.49 20.80
CA PHE A 266 -7.81 -6.31 19.64
C PHE A 266 -7.96 -5.47 18.37
N LYS A 267 -6.89 -5.33 17.62
CA LYS A 267 -6.86 -4.44 16.43
C LYS A 267 -7.19 -5.18 15.14
N VAL A 268 -8.19 -4.68 14.42
CA VAL A 268 -8.59 -5.14 13.08
C VAL A 268 -8.32 -4.01 12.09
N LYS A 269 -7.71 -4.33 10.96
CA LYS A 269 -7.38 -3.36 9.90
C LYS A 269 -8.50 -3.30 8.86
N VAL A 270 -8.98 -2.10 8.55
CA VAL A 270 -10.02 -1.87 7.54
C VAL A 270 -9.58 -0.78 6.56
N SER A 271 -10.11 -0.81 5.33
CA SER A 271 -9.78 0.19 4.33
C SER A 271 -10.41 1.54 4.63
N ILE A 272 -9.70 2.63 4.32
CA ILE A 272 -10.29 3.98 4.24
C ILE A 272 -11.20 4.03 3.01
N PRO A 273 -12.49 4.42 3.14
CA PRO A 273 -13.42 4.41 2.02
C PRO A 273 -13.09 5.43 0.93
N ASP A 274 -12.58 6.58 1.34
CA ASP A 274 -12.31 7.72 0.47
C ASP A 274 -11.10 8.51 0.99
N PRO A 275 -9.90 8.27 0.46
CA PRO A 275 -8.70 8.95 0.93
C PRO A 275 -8.69 10.45 0.60
N GLU A 276 -9.42 10.90 -0.44
CA GLU A 276 -9.55 12.33 -0.74
C GLU A 276 -10.27 13.06 0.38
N ILE A 277 -11.46 12.62 0.73
CA ILE A 277 -12.24 13.24 1.81
C ILE A 277 -11.49 13.13 3.14
N ALA A 278 -10.84 11.99 3.39
CA ALA A 278 -10.06 11.80 4.61
C ALA A 278 -8.92 12.83 4.71
N LEU A 279 -8.14 13.03 3.63
CA LEU A 279 -7.04 14.01 3.63
C LEU A 279 -7.55 15.45 3.77
N ALA A 280 -8.65 15.81 3.10
CA ALA A 280 -9.22 17.13 3.21
C ALA A 280 -9.67 17.45 4.67
N HIS A 281 -10.28 16.47 5.34
CA HIS A 281 -10.68 16.61 6.74
C HIS A 281 -9.49 16.65 7.70
N GLU A 282 -8.48 15.82 7.51
CA GLU A 282 -7.26 15.83 8.33
C GLU A 282 -6.54 17.19 8.20
N LEU A 283 -6.38 17.70 6.98
CA LEU A 283 -5.78 19.03 6.81
C LEU A 283 -6.64 20.15 7.41
N ASN A 284 -7.96 20.09 7.26
CA ASN A 284 -8.87 21.07 7.88
C ASN A 284 -8.74 21.08 9.40
N TYR A 285 -8.65 19.91 10.00
CA TYR A 285 -8.45 19.76 11.45
C TYR A 285 -7.13 20.40 11.91
N GLU A 286 -6.02 20.09 11.20
CA GLU A 286 -4.71 20.64 11.56
C GLU A 286 -4.61 22.15 11.32
N LEU A 287 -5.21 22.68 10.25
CA LEU A 287 -5.30 24.13 10.00
C LEU A 287 -6.03 24.83 11.14
N THR A 288 -7.21 24.32 11.52
CA THR A 288 -8.03 24.89 12.60
C THR A 288 -7.30 24.81 13.94
N SER A 289 -6.63 23.69 14.23
CA SER A 289 -5.82 23.51 15.45
C SER A 289 -4.63 24.48 15.51
N ALA A 290 -4.10 24.87 14.36
CA ALA A 290 -3.03 25.86 14.25
C ALA A 290 -3.50 27.33 14.19
N GLY A 291 -4.83 27.58 14.33
CA GLY A 291 -5.43 28.90 14.34
C GLY A 291 -5.76 29.48 12.96
N ILE A 292 -5.72 28.68 11.89
CA ILE A 292 -6.20 29.08 10.57
C ILE A 292 -7.67 28.70 10.46
N GLU A 293 -8.55 29.68 10.43
CA GLU A 293 -10.00 29.48 10.28
C GLU A 293 -10.36 29.05 8.86
N VAL A 294 -11.23 28.06 8.71
CA VAL A 294 -11.76 27.61 7.40
C VAL A 294 -13.28 27.70 7.43
N GLU A 295 -13.86 28.55 6.60
CA GLU A 295 -15.33 28.73 6.48
C GLU A 295 -15.98 27.68 5.57
N GLY A 296 -15.25 27.25 4.53
CA GLY A 296 -15.73 26.27 3.56
C GLY A 296 -15.70 24.84 4.06
N LEU A 297 -16.00 23.92 3.15
CA LEU A 297 -16.07 22.49 3.43
C LEU A 297 -14.75 21.79 3.11
N ALA A 298 -14.47 20.70 3.83
CA ALA A 298 -13.44 19.73 3.47
C ALA A 298 -14.07 18.65 2.58
N ILE A 299 -13.68 18.61 1.28
CA ILE A 299 -14.32 17.77 0.27
C ILE A 299 -13.30 17.09 -0.66
N GLY A 300 -13.72 16.01 -1.29
CA GLY A 300 -13.01 15.44 -2.43
C GLY A 300 -13.34 16.19 -3.72
N GLN A 301 -12.44 16.14 -4.70
CA GLN A 301 -12.63 16.81 -5.99
C GLN A 301 -13.92 16.36 -6.70
N ARG A 302 -14.32 15.10 -6.57
CA ARG A 302 -15.58 14.57 -7.12
C ARG A 302 -16.84 15.30 -6.63
N GLN A 303 -16.75 15.95 -5.49
CA GLN A 303 -17.85 16.76 -4.91
C GLN A 303 -17.76 18.24 -5.28
N ALA A 304 -16.63 18.65 -5.86
CA ALA A 304 -16.43 20.02 -6.32
C ALA A 304 -17.17 20.25 -7.66
N ALA A 305 -17.97 21.30 -7.71
CA ALA A 305 -18.82 21.60 -8.88
C ALA A 305 -18.06 22.16 -10.11
N HIS A 306 -16.73 22.18 -10.10
CA HIS A 306 -15.95 22.93 -11.08
C HIS A 306 -14.94 22.06 -11.81
N GLU A 307 -14.75 22.36 -13.11
CA GLU A 307 -13.65 21.82 -13.91
C GLU A 307 -12.29 22.24 -13.32
N ILE A 308 -11.37 21.30 -13.24
CA ILE A 308 -10.05 21.51 -12.65
C ILE A 308 -9.08 21.97 -13.74
N ASP A 309 -8.66 23.22 -13.67
CA ASP A 309 -7.54 23.74 -14.44
C ASP A 309 -6.41 24.20 -13.50
N TYR A 310 -5.43 23.34 -13.30
CA TYR A 310 -4.28 23.65 -12.43
C TYR A 310 -3.38 24.75 -12.98
N LYS A 311 -3.48 25.11 -14.27
CA LYS A 311 -2.74 26.24 -14.85
C LYS A 311 -3.22 27.59 -14.32
N LYS A 312 -4.45 27.67 -13.83
CA LYS A 312 -5.05 28.86 -13.22
C LYS A 312 -4.88 28.94 -11.70
N LYS A 313 -4.24 27.93 -11.09
CA LYS A 313 -4.03 27.87 -9.64
C LYS A 313 -2.59 28.24 -9.30
N ILE A 314 -2.40 28.83 -8.16
CA ILE A 314 -1.09 29.23 -7.65
C ILE A 314 -0.52 28.07 -6.83
N LEU A 315 0.63 27.53 -7.23
CA LEU A 315 1.34 26.49 -6.49
C LEU A 315 1.94 27.10 -5.21
N VAL A 316 1.60 26.52 -4.08
CA VAL A 316 2.09 26.90 -2.75
C VAL A 316 3.24 26.02 -2.31
N TYR A 317 3.07 24.70 -2.46
CA TYR A 317 4.00 23.72 -1.93
C TYR A 317 4.05 22.45 -2.76
N THR A 318 5.20 21.81 -2.79
CA THR A 318 5.38 20.48 -3.37
C THR A 318 5.99 19.56 -2.31
N HIS A 319 5.18 18.63 -1.83
CA HIS A 319 5.61 17.51 -1.00
C HIS A 319 6.20 16.41 -1.89
N LYS A 320 7.36 15.88 -1.50
CA LYS A 320 8.00 14.75 -2.19
C LYS A 320 7.98 13.55 -1.25
N GLY A 321 7.35 12.50 -1.69
CA GLY A 321 7.34 11.21 -0.98
C GLY A 321 8.69 10.51 -0.98
N GLU A 322 8.73 9.28 -0.55
CA GLU A 322 9.91 8.43 -0.61
C GLU A 322 10.25 8.02 -2.05
N SER A 323 11.49 7.61 -2.28
CA SER A 323 11.91 7.13 -3.60
C SER A 323 11.29 5.77 -3.92
N ILE A 324 11.11 5.45 -5.21
CA ILE A 324 10.66 4.11 -5.63
C ILE A 324 11.53 3.02 -5.00
N ALA A 325 12.84 3.24 -4.90
CA ALA A 325 13.75 2.28 -4.26
C ALA A 325 13.46 2.04 -2.77
N ASN A 326 12.89 3.03 -2.07
CA ASN A 326 12.52 2.87 -0.66
C ASN A 326 11.10 2.29 -0.48
N ILE A 327 10.23 2.48 -1.48
CA ILE A 327 8.83 2.00 -1.46
C ILE A 327 8.74 0.53 -1.86
N ALA A 328 9.57 0.09 -2.80
CA ALA A 328 9.57 -1.26 -3.39
C ALA A 328 10.34 -2.25 -2.55
#